data_73a562cdb976f62106da4701f12e865e
#
_entry.id   73a562cdb976f62106da4701f12e865e
#
_cell.length_a   1.000
_cell.length_b   1.000
_cell.length_c   1.000
_cell.angle_alpha   90.00
_cell.angle_beta   90.00
_cell.angle_gamma   90.00
#
_symmetry.space_group_name_H-M   'P 1'
#
loop_
_entity.id
_entity.type
_entity.pdbx_description
1 polymer ?
#
loop_
_entity_poly.entity_id
_entity_poly.type
_entity_poly.pdbx_seq_one_letter_code
_entity_poly.pdbx_strand_id
1 'polypeptide(L)'
;VQTCALPISILSSGNMIRGLLAGLFGLMFTLVGMAPIDGTPRFTFGSHNLMAGFDTLPTLIGIFAIADILVTAESMKGGRVETIPIKKVKGFGFSWQEFVYHLPNFFRSALIGTGIGILPGIGGSTSGMLSYVTAKNMSKHPEEFGKGCPDGVVATESANNATIGGAMIPLLVLGIPGDGVTAMMLGGFLIHGLSAGPLLFVKNGDVVYGIFAACIVCTLIMLVVEWTCIKGFVQVLKVPKHILLPLILVLCCVGAYATNNRIFDVQSILIFGLVGYIYHKFSLPTTPFVLCFLIGEMLETYLRRGIMQYKSFGAFFARPIFDVFFFIAIGVLVWTVTKELKAYKAKKQAA
;
A
#
# COMPACT_ATOMS: atom_id res chain seq x y z
N VAL A 1 18.75 -0.10 0.06
CA VAL A 1 18.70 -1.56 0.08
C VAL A 1 18.16 -2.05 1.42
N GLN A 2 18.57 -1.47 2.53
CA GLN A 2 18.20 -1.91 3.89
C GLN A 2 16.74 -1.66 4.23
N THR A 3 16.17 -0.53 3.80
CA THR A 3 14.75 -0.19 4.00
C THR A 3 13.78 -1.05 3.18
N CYS A 4 14.24 -1.67 2.08
CA CYS A 4 13.42 -2.54 1.24
C CYS A 4 13.43 -4.01 1.70
N ALA A 5 14.55 -4.52 2.23
CA ALA A 5 14.67 -5.94 2.55
C ALA A 5 13.81 -6.37 3.75
N LEU A 6 13.72 -5.54 4.78
CA LEU A 6 12.92 -5.81 5.98
C LEU A 6 11.40 -5.85 5.69
N PRO A 7 10.80 -4.83 5.07
CA PRO A 7 9.39 -4.88 4.70
C PRO A 7 9.05 -6.01 3.73
N ILE A 8 9.91 -6.26 2.72
CA ILE A 8 9.68 -7.32 1.73
C ILE A 8 9.61 -8.70 2.38
N SER A 9 10.46 -8.98 3.37
CA SER A 9 10.46 -10.26 4.07
C SER A 9 9.24 -10.47 4.96
N ILE A 10 8.71 -9.39 5.55
CA ILE A 10 7.52 -9.43 6.41
C ILE A 10 6.23 -9.50 5.59
N LEU A 11 6.23 -8.88 4.41
CA LEU A 11 5.04 -8.69 3.55
C LEU A 11 4.77 -9.83 2.58
N SER A 12 5.74 -10.73 2.35
CA SER A 12 5.50 -11.89 1.52
C SER A 12 4.71 -12.94 2.31
N SER A 13 3.40 -12.83 2.32
CA SER A 13 2.49 -13.84 2.90
C SER A 13 2.75 -15.22 2.27
N GLY A 14 3.72 -15.96 2.82
CA GLY A 14 3.95 -17.38 2.55
C GLY A 14 5.06 -17.74 1.57
N ASN A 15 5.71 -16.81 0.84
CA ASN A 15 6.80 -17.15 -0.07
C ASN A 15 7.74 -15.95 -0.30
N MET A 16 8.79 -15.85 0.49
CA MET A 16 9.76 -14.75 0.43
C MET A 16 10.40 -14.59 -0.96
N ILE A 17 10.68 -15.70 -1.65
CA ILE A 17 11.26 -15.66 -3.00
C ILE A 17 10.35 -14.92 -3.96
N ARG A 18 9.03 -15.16 -3.88
CA ARG A 18 8.04 -14.43 -4.69
C ARG A 18 7.99 -12.95 -4.34
N GLY A 19 8.10 -12.60 -3.05
CA GLY A 19 8.16 -11.22 -2.60
C GLY A 19 9.42 -10.49 -3.09
N LEU A 20 10.58 -11.14 -3.01
CA LEU A 20 11.84 -10.60 -3.52
C LEU A 20 11.80 -10.40 -5.03
N LEU A 21 11.31 -11.38 -5.79
CA LEU A 21 11.15 -11.26 -7.24
C LEU A 21 10.20 -10.10 -7.58
N ALA A 22 9.07 -10.00 -6.89
CA ALA A 22 8.12 -8.92 -7.09
C ALA A 22 8.76 -7.55 -6.83
N GLY A 23 9.51 -7.41 -5.74
CA GLY A 23 10.23 -6.18 -5.42
C GLY A 23 11.33 -5.84 -6.43
N LEU A 24 12.10 -6.82 -6.90
CA LEU A 24 13.12 -6.62 -7.94
C LEU A 24 12.50 -6.10 -9.23
N PHE A 25 11.35 -6.66 -9.65
CA PHE A 25 10.62 -6.12 -10.80
C PHE A 25 10.19 -4.67 -10.58
N GLY A 26 9.70 -4.32 -9.38
CA GLY A 26 9.38 -2.94 -9.03
C GLY A 26 10.58 -2.01 -9.21
N LEU A 27 11.76 -2.40 -8.71
CA LEU A 27 13.01 -1.65 -8.89
C LEU A 27 13.43 -1.54 -10.36
N MET A 28 13.23 -2.59 -11.17
CA MET A 28 13.57 -2.53 -12.59
C MET A 28 12.76 -1.46 -13.34
N PHE A 29 11.48 -1.30 -13.03
CA PHE A 29 10.66 -0.26 -13.64
C PHE A 29 11.09 1.16 -13.24
N THR A 30 11.65 1.37 -12.06
CA THR A 30 12.17 2.70 -11.66
C THR A 30 13.45 3.09 -12.39
N LEU A 31 14.15 2.12 -12.99
CA LEU A 31 15.36 2.40 -13.79
C LEU A 31 15.04 2.92 -15.20
N VAL A 32 13.78 2.90 -15.61
CA VAL A 32 13.36 3.46 -16.89
C VAL A 32 13.26 4.97 -16.79
N GLY A 33 13.94 5.70 -17.66
CA GLY A 33 13.92 7.17 -17.69
C GLY A 33 15.28 7.80 -17.51
N MET A 34 15.29 9.05 -17.06
CA MET A 34 16.49 9.80 -16.79
C MET A 34 17.08 9.41 -15.43
N ALA A 35 18.38 9.16 -15.39
CA ALA A 35 19.05 8.91 -14.12
C ALA A 35 19.02 10.17 -13.22
N PRO A 36 18.70 10.03 -11.91
CA PRO A 36 18.41 11.19 -11.06
C PRO A 36 19.62 12.09 -10.76
N ILE A 37 20.86 11.64 -10.97
CA ILE A 37 22.06 12.40 -10.66
C ILE A 37 22.74 12.93 -11.91
N ASP A 38 22.99 12.08 -12.90
CA ASP A 38 23.77 12.40 -14.10
C ASP A 38 22.90 12.70 -15.32
N GLY A 39 21.58 12.57 -15.22
CA GLY A 39 20.63 12.87 -16.30
C GLY A 39 20.81 11.99 -17.54
N THR A 40 21.49 10.84 -17.42
CA THR A 40 21.64 9.93 -18.57
C THR A 40 20.36 9.15 -18.82
N PRO A 41 19.88 9.07 -20.08
CA PRO A 41 18.68 8.30 -20.41
C PRO A 41 18.95 6.80 -20.33
N ARG A 42 18.06 6.04 -19.65
CA ARG A 42 18.19 4.59 -19.48
C ARG A 42 16.89 3.90 -19.86
N PHE A 43 17.01 2.82 -20.61
CA PHE A 43 15.89 1.99 -21.07
C PHE A 43 14.77 2.80 -21.74
N THR A 44 15.13 3.92 -22.39
CA THR A 44 14.18 4.80 -23.08
C THR A 44 13.88 4.34 -24.51
N PHE A 45 14.69 3.44 -25.05
CA PHE A 45 14.55 2.90 -26.42
C PHE A 45 14.29 3.99 -27.49
N GLY A 46 14.86 5.19 -27.28
CA GLY A 46 14.65 6.34 -28.17
C GLY A 46 13.31 7.06 -28.03
N SER A 47 12.44 6.66 -27.11
CA SER A 47 11.14 7.28 -26.88
C SER A 47 11.24 8.45 -25.91
N HIS A 48 10.80 9.64 -26.34
CA HIS A 48 10.70 10.81 -25.46
C HIS A 48 9.76 10.59 -24.26
N ASN A 49 8.70 9.81 -24.46
CA ASN A 49 7.76 9.51 -23.40
C ASN A 49 8.39 8.74 -22.24
N LEU A 50 9.32 7.82 -22.55
CA LEU A 50 10.05 7.04 -21.54
C LEU A 50 11.18 7.83 -20.88
N MET A 51 11.58 9.01 -21.38
CA MET A 51 12.59 9.84 -20.70
C MET A 51 12.13 10.32 -19.34
N ALA A 52 10.84 10.64 -19.17
CA ALA A 52 10.28 11.04 -17.88
C ALA A 52 10.05 9.84 -16.93
N GLY A 53 10.27 8.61 -17.40
CA GLY A 53 9.97 7.40 -16.63
C GLY A 53 8.47 7.15 -16.46
N PHE A 54 8.16 6.19 -15.60
CA PHE A 54 6.79 5.88 -15.22
C PHE A 54 6.40 6.67 -13.98
N ASP A 55 5.30 7.39 -14.06
CA ASP A 55 4.79 8.15 -12.91
C ASP A 55 4.16 7.22 -11.87
N THR A 56 4.26 7.63 -10.61
CA THR A 56 3.78 6.86 -9.47
C THR A 56 2.28 6.62 -9.52
N LEU A 57 1.48 7.68 -9.76
CA LEU A 57 0.03 7.56 -9.71
C LEU A 57 -0.54 6.66 -10.80
N PRO A 58 -0.18 6.82 -12.10
CA PRO A 58 -0.57 5.88 -13.16
C PRO A 58 -0.15 4.44 -12.86
N THR A 59 1.05 4.22 -12.33
CA THR A 59 1.54 2.89 -11.96
C THR A 59 0.65 2.24 -10.89
N LEU A 60 0.29 2.99 -9.85
CA LEU A 60 -0.58 2.49 -8.77
C LEU A 60 -2.00 2.22 -9.27
N ILE A 61 -2.57 3.12 -10.08
CA ILE A 61 -3.88 2.90 -10.70
C ILE A 61 -3.86 1.62 -11.54
N GLY A 62 -2.81 1.43 -12.34
CA GLY A 62 -2.65 0.23 -13.16
C GLY A 62 -2.61 -1.04 -12.32
N ILE A 63 -1.68 -1.11 -11.38
CA ILE A 63 -1.41 -2.34 -10.60
C ILE A 63 -2.56 -2.73 -9.67
N PHE A 64 -3.32 -1.77 -9.17
CA PHE A 64 -4.43 -2.06 -8.27
C PHE A 64 -5.78 -2.03 -9.00
N ALA A 65 -6.17 -0.90 -9.59
CA ALA A 65 -7.50 -0.76 -10.15
C ALA A 65 -7.70 -1.54 -11.45
N ILE A 66 -6.79 -1.38 -12.43
CA ILE A 66 -6.94 -2.08 -13.72
C ILE A 66 -6.74 -3.58 -13.55
N ALA A 67 -5.79 -4.01 -12.73
CA ALA A 67 -5.60 -5.42 -12.45
C ALA A 67 -6.85 -6.05 -11.81
N ASP A 68 -7.48 -5.37 -10.84
CA ASP A 68 -8.71 -5.85 -10.20
C ASP A 68 -9.89 -5.90 -11.18
N ILE A 69 -10.01 -4.91 -12.08
CA ILE A 69 -10.98 -4.93 -13.18
C ILE A 69 -10.79 -6.18 -14.05
N LEU A 70 -9.55 -6.49 -14.45
CA LEU A 70 -9.24 -7.65 -15.31
C LEU A 70 -9.56 -8.98 -14.61
N VAL A 71 -9.16 -9.12 -13.34
CA VAL A 71 -9.44 -10.30 -12.51
C VAL A 71 -10.94 -10.48 -12.32
N THR A 72 -11.65 -9.40 -12.00
CA THR A 72 -13.09 -9.42 -11.80
C THR A 72 -13.83 -9.74 -13.10
N ALA A 73 -13.43 -9.15 -14.22
CA ALA A 73 -14.01 -9.40 -15.54
C ALA A 73 -13.84 -10.88 -15.96
N GLU A 74 -12.68 -11.48 -15.65
CA GLU A 74 -12.47 -12.91 -15.89
C GLU A 74 -13.40 -13.79 -15.04
N SER A 75 -13.60 -13.45 -13.77
CA SER A 75 -14.46 -14.19 -12.85
C SER A 75 -15.95 -14.11 -13.22
N MET A 76 -16.36 -13.08 -13.99
CA MET A 76 -17.73 -12.89 -14.42
C MET A 76 -18.20 -13.90 -15.51
N LYS A 77 -17.31 -14.68 -16.10
CA LYS A 77 -17.67 -15.70 -17.12
C LYS A 77 -18.55 -16.84 -16.60
N GLY A 78 -18.83 -16.90 -15.30
CA GLY A 78 -19.46 -18.04 -14.65
C GLY A 78 -20.82 -17.84 -13.98
N GLY A 79 -21.44 -16.65 -13.96
CA GLY A 79 -22.75 -16.57 -13.30
C GLY A 79 -23.26 -15.18 -12.93
N ARG A 80 -24.56 -15.09 -12.70
CA ARG A 80 -25.24 -13.91 -12.13
C ARG A 80 -24.61 -13.58 -10.78
N VAL A 81 -24.14 -12.36 -10.62
CA VAL A 81 -23.77 -11.84 -9.31
C VAL A 81 -25.00 -11.77 -8.44
N GLU A 82 -25.04 -12.58 -7.38
CA GLU A 82 -26.10 -12.48 -6.38
C GLU A 82 -26.05 -11.10 -5.74
N THR A 83 -27.12 -10.34 -5.93
CA THR A 83 -27.30 -9.06 -5.21
C THR A 83 -27.70 -9.40 -3.78
N ILE A 84 -26.87 -9.01 -2.82
CA ILE A 84 -27.19 -9.19 -1.39
C ILE A 84 -28.43 -8.36 -1.05
N PRO A 85 -29.51 -8.96 -0.52
CA PRO A 85 -30.71 -8.22 -0.16
C PRO A 85 -30.40 -7.30 1.03
N ILE A 86 -30.44 -6.00 0.79
CA ILE A 86 -30.18 -4.99 1.81
C ILE A 86 -31.46 -4.79 2.62
N LYS A 87 -31.43 -5.18 3.89
CA LYS A 87 -32.53 -4.90 4.84
C LYS A 87 -32.53 -3.38 5.14
N LYS A 88 -33.74 -2.81 5.26
CA LYS A 88 -33.90 -1.41 5.65
C LYS A 88 -33.38 -1.21 7.08
N VAL A 89 -32.29 -0.48 7.23
CA VAL A 89 -31.75 -0.07 8.54
C VAL A 89 -32.59 1.08 9.07
N LYS A 90 -33.11 0.94 10.32
CA LYS A 90 -33.81 1.99 11.04
C LYS A 90 -32.89 2.62 12.08
N GLY A 91 -32.85 3.95 12.14
CA GLY A 91 -32.01 4.68 13.09
C GLY A 91 -30.51 4.61 12.81
N PHE A 92 -29.70 4.65 13.84
CA PHE A 92 -28.24 4.50 13.78
C PHE A 92 -27.77 3.07 13.51
N GLY A 93 -28.66 2.09 13.59
CA GLY A 93 -28.34 0.68 13.36
C GLY A 93 -27.68 -0.04 14.54
N PHE A 94 -27.33 0.67 15.62
CA PHE A 94 -26.78 0.12 16.87
C PHE A 94 -27.24 0.95 18.09
N SER A 95 -27.22 0.32 19.26
CA SER A 95 -27.51 0.96 20.55
C SER A 95 -26.26 1.52 21.23
N TRP A 96 -26.42 2.47 22.16
CA TRP A 96 -25.30 2.97 22.95
C TRP A 96 -24.60 1.86 23.78
N GLN A 97 -25.36 0.89 24.24
CA GLN A 97 -24.81 -0.25 24.99
C GLN A 97 -23.92 -1.13 24.10
N GLU A 98 -24.34 -1.40 22.86
CA GLU A 98 -23.52 -2.12 21.87
C GLU A 98 -22.26 -1.36 21.53
N PHE A 99 -22.33 -0.03 21.37
CA PHE A 99 -21.15 0.80 21.14
C PHE A 99 -20.12 0.63 22.26
N VAL A 100 -20.55 0.79 23.52
CA VAL A 100 -19.65 0.65 24.69
C VAL A 100 -19.10 -0.77 24.79
N TYR A 101 -19.89 -1.79 24.46
CA TYR A 101 -19.44 -3.18 24.45
C TYR A 101 -18.28 -3.44 23.46
N HIS A 102 -18.29 -2.78 22.30
CA HIS A 102 -17.27 -2.96 21.27
C HIS A 102 -16.04 -2.05 21.44
N LEU A 103 -16.04 -1.10 22.39
CA LEU A 103 -14.91 -0.18 22.62
C LEU A 103 -13.56 -0.87 22.87
N PRO A 104 -13.47 -1.96 23.67
CA PRO A 104 -12.18 -2.65 23.87
C PRO A 104 -11.63 -3.25 22.56
N ASN A 105 -12.51 -3.79 21.71
CA ASN A 105 -12.15 -4.29 20.39
C ASN A 105 -11.70 -3.15 19.47
N PHE A 106 -12.43 -2.03 19.49
CA PHE A 106 -12.08 -0.82 18.74
C PHE A 106 -10.67 -0.32 19.08
N PHE A 107 -10.36 -0.09 20.36
CA PHE A 107 -9.03 0.43 20.76
C PHE A 107 -7.91 -0.55 20.46
N ARG A 108 -8.10 -1.84 20.72
CA ARG A 108 -7.11 -2.88 20.38
C ARG A 108 -6.84 -2.87 18.88
N SER A 109 -7.88 -2.81 18.07
CA SER A 109 -7.80 -2.84 16.61
C SER A 109 -7.16 -1.57 16.06
N ALA A 110 -7.47 -0.41 16.63
CA ALA A 110 -6.83 0.85 16.31
C ALA A 110 -5.32 0.83 16.62
N LEU A 111 -4.90 0.26 17.75
CA LEU A 111 -3.48 0.08 18.07
C LEU A 111 -2.77 -0.84 17.08
N ILE A 112 -3.40 -1.95 16.69
CA ILE A 112 -2.87 -2.86 15.65
C ILE A 112 -2.73 -2.11 14.33
N GLY A 113 -3.77 -1.36 13.93
CA GLY A 113 -3.78 -0.56 12.71
C GLY A 113 -2.66 0.47 12.69
N THR A 114 -2.53 1.26 13.74
CA THR A 114 -1.46 2.25 13.88
C THR A 114 -0.08 1.59 13.82
N GLY A 115 0.14 0.50 14.56
CA GLY A 115 1.41 -0.22 14.58
C GLY A 115 1.81 -0.77 13.20
N ILE A 116 0.83 -1.29 12.45
CA ILE A 116 1.06 -1.78 11.08
C ILE A 116 1.25 -0.63 10.11
N GLY A 117 0.52 0.48 10.28
CA GLY A 117 0.67 1.67 9.45
C GLY A 117 2.08 2.27 9.48
N ILE A 118 2.78 2.19 10.61
CA ILE A 118 4.19 2.63 10.74
C ILE A 118 5.11 1.82 9.81
N LEU A 119 4.71 0.60 9.45
CA LEU A 119 5.51 -0.26 8.56
C LEU A 119 5.20 0.07 7.10
N PRO A 120 6.16 0.62 6.33
CA PRO A 120 5.91 1.02 4.96
C PRO A 120 5.43 -0.13 4.09
N GLY A 121 4.38 0.11 3.29
CA GLY A 121 3.91 -0.79 2.24
C GLY A 121 2.95 -1.90 2.67
N ILE A 122 2.54 -1.97 3.93
CA ILE A 122 1.58 -2.99 4.37
C ILE A 122 0.14 -2.58 4.04
N GLY A 123 -0.20 -1.33 4.27
CA GLY A 123 -1.51 -0.76 3.96
C GLY A 123 -2.66 -1.23 4.86
N GLY A 124 -3.80 -0.54 4.72
CA GLY A 124 -4.98 -0.75 5.56
C GLY A 124 -5.62 -2.13 5.43
N SER A 125 -5.58 -2.73 4.24
CA SER A 125 -6.19 -4.06 4.01
C SER A 125 -5.55 -5.15 4.88
N THR A 126 -4.22 -5.14 4.97
CA THR A 126 -3.49 -6.13 5.78
C THR A 126 -3.69 -5.89 7.27
N SER A 127 -3.72 -4.62 7.70
CA SER A 127 -3.99 -4.28 9.09
C SER A 127 -5.40 -4.69 9.52
N GLY A 128 -6.39 -4.45 8.66
CA GLY A 128 -7.76 -4.89 8.87
C GLY A 128 -7.87 -6.41 9.00
N MET A 129 -7.20 -7.16 8.10
CA MET A 129 -7.20 -8.62 8.13
C MET A 129 -6.54 -9.17 9.41
N LEU A 130 -5.39 -8.61 9.82
CA LEU A 130 -4.70 -9.03 11.03
C LEU A 130 -5.54 -8.72 12.28
N SER A 131 -6.17 -7.55 12.31
CA SER A 131 -7.07 -7.16 13.38
C SER A 131 -8.29 -8.06 13.47
N TYR A 132 -8.88 -8.43 12.32
CA TYR A 132 -9.98 -9.39 12.24
C TYR A 132 -9.60 -10.75 12.83
N VAL A 133 -8.45 -11.30 12.42
CA VAL A 133 -7.97 -12.59 12.94
C VAL A 133 -7.70 -12.50 14.44
N THR A 134 -7.12 -11.39 14.91
CA THR A 134 -6.87 -11.16 16.33
C THR A 134 -8.19 -11.08 17.11
N ALA A 135 -9.17 -10.33 16.60
CA ALA A 135 -10.49 -10.23 17.21
C ALA A 135 -11.20 -11.60 17.28
N LYS A 136 -11.16 -12.37 16.19
CA LYS A 136 -11.72 -13.73 16.14
C LYS A 136 -11.05 -14.66 17.17
N ASN A 137 -9.73 -14.65 17.27
CA ASN A 137 -8.99 -15.53 18.20
C ASN A 137 -9.21 -15.16 19.68
N MET A 138 -9.54 -13.89 19.94
CA MET A 138 -9.82 -13.40 21.31
C MET A 138 -11.32 -13.39 21.66
N SER A 139 -12.19 -13.67 20.69
CA SER A 139 -13.63 -13.70 20.91
C SER A 139 -14.03 -14.95 21.68
N LYS A 140 -15.10 -14.82 22.49
CA LYS A 140 -15.78 -15.95 23.12
C LYS A 140 -16.63 -16.75 22.14
N HIS A 141 -16.97 -16.14 20.98
CA HIS A 141 -17.82 -16.71 19.93
C HIS A 141 -17.14 -16.60 18.54
N PRO A 142 -16.00 -17.29 18.33
CA PRO A 142 -15.26 -17.23 17.07
C PRO A 142 -16.02 -17.78 15.87
N GLU A 143 -17.04 -18.61 16.10
CA GLU A 143 -17.91 -19.21 15.09
C GLU A 143 -18.88 -18.22 14.43
N GLU A 144 -19.12 -17.06 15.05
CA GLU A 144 -19.98 -15.99 14.50
C GLU A 144 -19.24 -15.11 13.47
N PHE A 145 -17.91 -15.13 13.50
CA PHE A 145 -17.10 -14.38 12.54
C PHE A 145 -17.30 -14.91 11.12
N GLY A 146 -17.56 -13.98 10.18
CA GLY A 146 -17.94 -14.30 8.81
C GLY A 146 -19.43 -14.53 8.60
N LYS A 147 -20.26 -14.48 9.66
CA LYS A 147 -21.71 -14.64 9.62
C LYS A 147 -22.49 -13.37 9.99
N GLY A 148 -21.84 -12.22 9.94
CA GLY A 148 -22.44 -10.91 10.27
C GLY A 148 -22.14 -10.43 11.69
N CYS A 149 -21.11 -10.97 12.36
CA CYS A 149 -20.67 -10.51 13.68
C CYS A 149 -20.17 -9.07 13.62
N PRO A 150 -20.70 -8.12 14.41
CA PRO A 150 -20.26 -6.74 14.44
C PRO A 150 -18.81 -6.58 14.84
N ASP A 151 -18.29 -7.42 15.74
CA ASP A 151 -16.89 -7.38 16.18
C ASP A 151 -15.89 -7.54 15.03
N GLY A 152 -16.23 -8.34 14.01
CA GLY A 152 -15.41 -8.48 12.82
C GLY A 152 -15.31 -7.17 12.03
N VAL A 153 -16.43 -6.46 11.86
CA VAL A 153 -16.49 -5.17 11.15
C VAL A 153 -15.77 -4.09 11.97
N VAL A 154 -16.05 -4.00 13.27
CA VAL A 154 -15.37 -3.05 14.18
C VAL A 154 -13.86 -3.25 14.13
N ALA A 155 -13.38 -4.49 14.15
CA ALA A 155 -11.95 -4.78 14.13
C ALA A 155 -11.30 -4.34 12.80
N THR A 156 -11.89 -4.69 11.67
CA THR A 156 -11.33 -4.35 10.36
C THR A 156 -11.32 -2.86 10.09
N GLU A 157 -12.45 -2.19 10.33
CA GLU A 157 -12.60 -0.78 10.00
C GLU A 157 -11.82 0.13 10.96
N SER A 158 -11.79 -0.21 12.26
CA SER A 158 -10.96 0.54 13.21
C SER A 158 -9.48 0.45 12.90
N ALA A 159 -8.98 -0.73 12.52
CA ALA A 159 -7.60 -0.92 12.13
C ALA A 159 -7.28 -0.21 10.81
N ASN A 160 -8.17 -0.30 9.82
CA ASN A 160 -8.01 0.35 8.52
C ASN A 160 -7.88 1.87 8.67
N ASN A 161 -8.79 2.49 9.41
CA ASN A 161 -8.76 3.93 9.67
C ASN A 161 -7.52 4.35 10.48
N ALA A 162 -7.16 3.60 11.52
CA ALA A 162 -5.98 3.90 12.34
C ALA A 162 -4.65 3.73 11.58
N THR A 163 -4.62 2.88 10.54
CA THR A 163 -3.45 2.69 9.68
C THR A 163 -3.06 3.98 8.96
N ILE A 164 -4.02 4.84 8.61
CA ILE A 164 -3.75 6.14 7.97
C ILE A 164 -2.86 7.00 8.86
N GLY A 165 -3.22 7.14 10.15
CA GLY A 165 -2.41 7.85 11.13
C GLY A 165 -1.03 7.22 11.32
N GLY A 166 -0.97 5.87 11.37
CA GLY A 166 0.28 5.12 11.45
C GLY A 166 1.20 5.38 10.25
N ALA A 167 0.66 5.40 9.03
CA ALA A 167 1.40 5.59 7.79
C ALA A 167 1.93 7.03 7.61
N MET A 168 1.31 8.01 8.27
CA MET A 168 1.81 9.37 8.30
C MET A 168 3.09 9.54 9.12
N ILE A 169 3.35 8.67 10.09
CA ILE A 169 4.55 8.75 10.93
C ILE A 169 5.83 8.59 10.06
N PRO A 170 6.03 7.49 9.33
CA PRO A 170 7.21 7.37 8.46
C PRO A 170 7.23 8.39 7.33
N LEU A 171 6.07 8.80 6.79
CA LEU A 171 6.00 9.84 5.79
C LEU A 171 6.58 11.16 6.29
N LEU A 172 6.08 11.67 7.41
CA LEU A 172 6.46 13.00 7.91
C LEU A 172 7.87 13.00 8.52
N VAL A 173 8.24 11.91 9.23
CA VAL A 173 9.53 11.84 9.94
C VAL A 173 10.67 11.41 9.04
N LEU A 174 10.45 10.47 8.13
CA LEU A 174 11.50 9.87 7.30
C LEU A 174 11.36 10.24 5.81
N GLY A 175 10.24 10.80 5.38
CA GLY A 175 9.94 11.00 3.96
C GLY A 175 9.65 9.69 3.22
N ILE A 176 9.27 8.65 3.94
CA ILE A 176 8.98 7.32 3.37
C ILE A 176 7.47 7.08 3.43
N PRO A 177 6.78 6.99 2.29
CA PRO A 177 5.35 6.74 2.29
C PRO A 177 5.03 5.33 2.81
N GLY A 178 4.00 5.22 3.64
CA GLY A 178 3.53 3.95 4.20
C GLY A 178 2.65 3.15 3.25
N ASP A 179 1.95 3.84 2.35
CA ASP A 179 1.01 3.28 1.39
C ASP A 179 0.82 4.18 0.17
N GLY A 180 -0.08 3.83 -0.75
CA GLY A 180 -0.36 4.63 -1.95
C GLY A 180 -0.94 6.02 -1.65
N VAL A 181 -1.73 6.17 -0.60
CA VAL A 181 -2.32 7.46 -0.22
C VAL A 181 -1.24 8.40 0.32
N THR A 182 -0.38 7.91 1.21
CA THR A 182 0.75 8.68 1.74
C THR A 182 1.80 8.96 0.67
N ALA A 183 1.94 8.11 -0.36
CA ALA A 183 2.78 8.40 -1.52
C ALA A 183 2.25 9.60 -2.33
N MET A 184 0.93 9.69 -2.54
CA MET A 184 0.32 10.85 -3.17
C MET A 184 0.47 12.11 -2.32
N MET A 185 0.35 12.00 -0.99
CA MET A 185 0.62 13.11 -0.08
C MET A 185 2.07 13.60 -0.17
N LEU A 186 3.04 12.68 -0.27
CA LEU A 186 4.44 13.03 -0.49
C LEU A 186 4.62 13.83 -1.78
N GLY A 187 3.98 13.39 -2.87
CA GLY A 187 3.95 14.14 -4.13
C GLY A 187 3.37 15.55 -3.96
N GLY A 188 2.27 15.68 -3.23
CA GLY A 188 1.67 16.96 -2.86
C GLY A 188 2.65 17.86 -2.08
N PHE A 189 3.38 17.32 -1.11
CA PHE A 189 4.40 18.09 -0.38
C PHE A 189 5.50 18.61 -1.30
N LEU A 190 5.99 17.78 -2.20
CA LEU A 190 7.05 18.16 -3.15
C LEU A 190 6.61 19.29 -4.08
N ILE A 191 5.37 19.25 -4.59
CA ILE A 191 4.80 20.33 -5.44
C ILE A 191 4.75 21.66 -4.68
N HIS A 192 4.47 21.62 -3.37
CA HIS A 192 4.46 22.80 -2.50
C HIS A 192 5.84 23.18 -1.95
N GLY A 193 6.92 22.54 -2.41
CA GLY A 193 8.28 22.81 -1.96
C GLY A 193 8.59 22.33 -0.55
N LEU A 194 7.75 21.44 0.01
CA LEU A 194 7.94 20.86 1.33
C LEU A 194 8.73 19.56 1.22
N SER A 195 9.86 19.49 1.90
CA SER A 195 10.66 18.26 1.99
C SER A 195 10.23 17.46 3.22
N ALA A 196 9.57 16.34 3.03
CA ALA A 196 9.26 15.41 4.12
C ALA A 196 10.56 14.86 4.72
N GLY A 197 10.60 14.72 6.04
CA GLY A 197 11.79 14.27 6.78
C GLY A 197 11.94 14.99 8.13
N PRO A 198 13.01 14.70 8.91
CA PRO A 198 13.18 15.21 10.27
C PRO A 198 13.17 16.75 10.38
N LEU A 199 13.63 17.43 9.33
CA LEU A 199 13.68 18.90 9.30
C LEU A 199 12.32 19.54 9.03
N LEU A 200 11.33 18.79 8.57
CA LEU A 200 9.98 19.31 8.30
C LEU A 200 9.34 19.90 9.57
N PHE A 201 9.50 19.20 10.69
CA PHE A 201 8.96 19.65 11.99
C PHE A 201 9.60 20.92 12.50
N VAL A 202 10.89 21.15 12.18
CA VAL A 202 11.65 22.32 12.63
C VAL A 202 11.42 23.53 11.72
N LYS A 203 11.40 23.30 10.39
CA LYS A 203 11.30 24.38 9.40
C LYS A 203 9.85 24.79 9.10
N ASN A 204 8.93 23.84 9.11
CA ASN A 204 7.52 23.99 8.69
C ASN A 204 6.58 23.35 9.70
N GLY A 205 6.82 23.54 10.99
CA GLY A 205 6.02 22.96 12.08
C GLY A 205 4.54 23.31 11.99
N ASP A 206 4.21 24.56 11.67
CA ASP A 206 2.85 25.06 11.43
C ASP A 206 2.11 24.27 10.36
N VAL A 207 2.78 23.89 9.27
CA VAL A 207 2.20 23.04 8.22
C VAL A 207 1.93 21.64 8.75
N VAL A 208 2.84 21.07 9.53
CA VAL A 208 2.66 19.73 10.12
C VAL A 208 1.49 19.71 11.08
N TYR A 209 1.41 20.68 11.99
CA TYR A 209 0.25 20.78 12.90
C TYR A 209 -1.04 21.10 12.15
N GLY A 210 -0.97 21.89 11.07
CA GLY A 210 -2.08 22.12 10.14
C GLY A 210 -2.58 20.83 9.51
N ILE A 211 -1.68 19.93 9.09
CA ILE A 211 -2.04 18.61 8.55
C ILE A 211 -2.75 17.76 9.63
N PHE A 212 -2.27 17.75 10.87
CA PHE A 212 -2.93 17.00 11.94
C PHE A 212 -4.32 17.55 12.24
N ALA A 213 -4.47 18.87 12.30
CA ALA A 213 -5.78 19.49 12.46
C ALA A 213 -6.71 19.17 11.28
N ALA A 214 -6.20 19.23 10.05
CA ALA A 214 -6.96 18.88 8.86
C ALA A 214 -7.41 17.40 8.89
N CYS A 215 -6.56 16.47 9.33
CA CYS A 215 -6.95 15.06 9.46
C CYS A 215 -8.12 14.89 10.46
N ILE A 216 -8.10 15.60 11.59
CA ILE A 216 -9.21 15.55 12.55
C ILE A 216 -10.50 16.09 11.93
N VAL A 217 -10.43 17.25 11.30
CA VAL A 217 -11.58 17.87 10.63
C VAL A 217 -12.12 16.98 9.50
N CYS A 218 -11.25 16.44 8.66
CA CYS A 218 -11.63 15.52 7.59
C CYS A 218 -12.33 14.27 8.13
N THR A 219 -11.85 13.71 9.24
CA THR A 219 -12.49 12.53 9.87
C THR A 219 -13.90 12.86 10.37
N LEU A 220 -14.12 14.05 10.96
CA LEU A 220 -15.45 14.50 11.36
C LEU A 220 -16.38 14.73 10.16
N ILE A 221 -15.87 15.35 9.10
CA ILE A 221 -16.63 15.55 7.86
C ILE A 221 -16.97 14.19 7.25
N MET A 222 -16.00 13.27 7.19
CA MET A 222 -16.20 11.91 6.68
C MET A 222 -17.34 11.21 7.42
N LEU A 223 -17.37 11.26 8.75
CA LEU A 223 -18.44 10.68 9.56
C LEU A 223 -19.82 11.22 9.15
N VAL A 224 -19.94 12.54 8.97
CA VAL A 224 -21.19 13.19 8.55
C VAL A 224 -21.59 12.78 7.14
N VAL A 225 -20.62 12.76 6.21
CA VAL A 225 -20.86 12.37 4.80
C VAL A 225 -21.25 10.90 4.70
N GLU A 226 -20.54 10.02 5.38
CA GLU A 226 -20.87 8.59 5.37
C GLU A 226 -22.28 8.35 5.92
N TRP A 227 -22.61 8.97 7.04
CA TRP A 227 -23.92 8.80 7.63
C TRP A 227 -25.06 9.34 6.76
N THR A 228 -24.88 10.50 6.15
CA THR A 228 -25.91 11.11 5.27
C THR A 228 -26.00 10.42 3.92
N CYS A 229 -24.86 10.02 3.33
CA CYS A 229 -24.78 9.47 1.99
C CYS A 229 -24.80 7.94 1.91
N ILE A 230 -24.80 7.21 3.03
CA ILE A 230 -24.77 5.74 3.07
C ILE A 230 -25.83 5.10 2.17
N LYS A 231 -27.05 5.66 2.13
CA LYS A 231 -28.13 5.17 1.27
C LYS A 231 -27.79 5.32 -0.22
N GLY A 232 -27.08 6.38 -0.58
CA GLY A 232 -26.59 6.62 -1.94
C GLY A 232 -25.48 5.65 -2.31
N PHE A 233 -24.48 5.48 -1.43
CA PHE A 233 -23.38 4.53 -1.65
C PHE A 233 -23.87 3.10 -1.84
N VAL A 234 -24.85 2.68 -1.05
CA VAL A 234 -25.49 1.38 -1.20
C VAL A 234 -26.18 1.22 -2.57
N GLN A 235 -26.71 2.30 -3.17
CA GLN A 235 -27.28 2.24 -4.52
C GLN A 235 -26.21 1.93 -5.58
N VAL A 236 -24.99 2.42 -5.40
CA VAL A 236 -23.88 2.15 -6.33
C VAL A 236 -23.54 0.65 -6.34
N LEU A 237 -23.65 -0.03 -5.21
CA LEU A 237 -23.41 -1.48 -5.11
C LEU A 237 -24.48 -2.32 -5.86
N LYS A 238 -25.63 -1.72 -6.20
CA LYS A 238 -26.67 -2.37 -7.03
C LYS A 238 -26.37 -2.29 -8.52
N VAL A 239 -25.46 -1.43 -8.94
CA VAL A 239 -25.06 -1.31 -10.34
C VAL A 239 -24.41 -2.62 -10.79
N PRO A 240 -24.91 -3.25 -11.86
CA PRO A 240 -24.33 -4.49 -12.36
C PRO A 240 -22.85 -4.30 -12.71
N LYS A 241 -22.01 -5.25 -12.35
CA LYS A 241 -20.55 -5.18 -12.54
C LYS A 241 -20.16 -4.95 -14.01
N HIS A 242 -20.94 -5.45 -14.97
CA HIS A 242 -20.69 -5.24 -16.40
C HIS A 242 -20.83 -3.77 -16.86
N ILE A 243 -21.55 -2.93 -16.08
CA ILE A 243 -21.63 -1.48 -16.29
C ILE A 243 -20.57 -0.76 -15.44
N LEU A 244 -20.39 -1.22 -14.20
CA LEU A 244 -19.50 -0.58 -13.25
C LEU A 244 -18.03 -0.67 -13.67
N LEU A 245 -17.57 -1.84 -14.15
CA LEU A 245 -16.16 -2.02 -14.55
C LEU A 245 -15.73 -1.12 -15.72
N PRO A 246 -16.48 -1.01 -16.83
CA PRO A 246 -16.13 -0.05 -17.89
C PRO A 246 -16.14 1.42 -17.42
N LEU A 247 -17.09 1.78 -16.54
CA LEU A 247 -17.14 3.12 -15.97
C LEU A 247 -15.88 3.43 -15.14
N ILE A 248 -15.47 2.52 -14.28
CA ILE A 248 -14.24 2.66 -13.48
C ILE A 248 -13.02 2.75 -14.41
N LEU A 249 -12.95 1.93 -15.47
CA LEU A 249 -11.86 1.97 -16.45
C LEU A 249 -11.72 3.35 -17.10
N VAL A 250 -12.84 3.93 -17.55
CA VAL A 250 -12.84 5.28 -18.14
C VAL A 250 -12.37 6.31 -17.12
N LEU A 251 -12.87 6.26 -15.88
CA LEU A 251 -12.44 7.17 -14.81
C LEU A 251 -10.95 7.04 -14.49
N CYS A 252 -10.41 5.80 -14.48
CA CYS A 252 -8.97 5.56 -14.33
C CYS A 252 -8.15 6.18 -15.46
N CYS A 253 -8.61 6.05 -16.72
CA CYS A 253 -7.96 6.67 -17.87
C CYS A 253 -7.97 8.21 -17.79
N VAL A 254 -9.11 8.80 -17.44
CA VAL A 254 -9.24 10.24 -17.25
C VAL A 254 -8.37 10.72 -16.10
N GLY A 255 -8.36 10.00 -14.96
CA GLY A 255 -7.52 10.32 -13.80
C GLY A 255 -6.04 10.27 -14.12
N ALA A 256 -5.58 9.23 -14.82
CA ALA A 256 -4.18 9.12 -15.23
C ALA A 256 -3.78 10.24 -16.23
N TYR A 257 -4.64 10.57 -17.17
CA TYR A 257 -4.39 11.67 -18.10
C TYR A 257 -4.32 13.03 -17.38
N ALA A 258 -5.23 13.27 -16.44
CA ALA A 258 -5.33 14.52 -15.71
C ALA A 258 -4.10 14.83 -14.83
N THR A 259 -3.31 13.82 -14.46
CA THR A 259 -2.12 14.00 -13.61
C THR A 259 -1.06 14.86 -14.28
N ASN A 260 -0.69 14.53 -15.52
CA ASN A 260 0.40 15.18 -16.25
C ASN A 260 0.01 15.64 -17.67
N ASN A 261 -1.25 15.50 -18.07
CA ASN A 261 -1.76 15.73 -19.43
C ASN A 261 -0.97 14.94 -20.51
N ARG A 262 -0.54 13.72 -20.19
CA ARG A 262 0.24 12.85 -21.10
C ARG A 262 -0.56 11.60 -21.44
N ILE A 263 -0.69 11.31 -22.74
CA ILE A 263 -1.29 10.05 -23.22
C ILE A 263 -0.49 8.85 -22.76
N PHE A 264 0.82 9.01 -22.57
CA PHE A 264 1.70 7.94 -22.07
C PHE A 264 1.28 7.45 -20.68
N ASP A 265 0.75 8.30 -19.81
CA ASP A 265 0.27 7.90 -18.49
C ASP A 265 -0.97 7.00 -18.60
N VAL A 266 -1.83 7.23 -19.59
CA VAL A 266 -2.94 6.31 -19.92
C VAL A 266 -2.43 4.97 -20.47
N GLN A 267 -1.37 4.97 -21.27
CA GLN A 267 -0.74 3.71 -21.71
C GLN A 267 -0.10 2.98 -20.52
N SER A 268 0.51 3.72 -19.62
CA SER A 268 1.14 3.17 -18.41
C SER A 268 0.17 2.43 -17.52
N ILE A 269 -1.06 2.94 -17.30
CA ILE A 269 -2.06 2.23 -16.49
C ILE A 269 -2.44 0.88 -17.11
N LEU A 270 -2.45 0.75 -18.44
CA LEU A 270 -2.74 -0.53 -19.10
C LEU A 270 -1.57 -1.50 -18.96
N ILE A 271 -0.32 -1.02 -19.11
CA ILE A 271 0.89 -1.83 -18.93
C ILE A 271 0.93 -2.36 -17.50
N PHE A 272 0.80 -1.49 -16.49
CA PHE A 272 0.83 -1.91 -15.10
C PHE A 272 -0.42 -2.70 -14.67
N GLY A 273 -1.55 -2.47 -15.32
CA GLY A 273 -2.75 -3.28 -15.15
C GLY A 273 -2.52 -4.72 -15.59
N LEU A 274 -1.85 -4.93 -16.73
CA LEU A 274 -1.46 -6.25 -17.19
C LEU A 274 -0.43 -6.89 -16.26
N VAL A 275 0.57 -6.13 -15.81
CA VAL A 275 1.55 -6.59 -14.81
C VAL A 275 0.84 -7.04 -13.54
N GLY A 276 -0.06 -6.24 -12.99
CA GLY A 276 -0.82 -6.59 -11.79
C GLY A 276 -1.72 -7.82 -11.99
N TYR A 277 -2.35 -7.96 -13.15
CA TYR A 277 -3.11 -9.15 -13.51
C TYR A 277 -2.23 -10.42 -13.56
N ILE A 278 -1.04 -10.33 -14.17
CA ILE A 278 -0.05 -11.41 -14.18
C ILE A 278 0.36 -11.76 -12.75
N TYR A 279 0.62 -10.76 -11.91
CA TYR A 279 0.94 -10.96 -10.50
C TYR A 279 -0.14 -11.74 -9.77
N HIS A 280 -1.40 -11.39 -10.00
CA HIS A 280 -2.53 -12.13 -9.43
C HIS A 280 -2.57 -13.58 -9.90
N LYS A 281 -2.37 -13.83 -11.19
CA LYS A 281 -2.36 -15.19 -11.78
C LYS A 281 -1.25 -16.08 -11.21
N PHE A 282 -0.05 -15.53 -11.02
CA PHE A 282 1.10 -16.25 -10.45
C PHE A 282 1.15 -16.19 -8.92
N SER A 283 0.12 -15.64 -8.27
CA SER A 283 0.09 -15.44 -6.81
C SER A 283 1.34 -14.72 -6.31
N LEU A 284 1.81 -13.72 -7.05
CA LEU A 284 2.89 -12.83 -6.66
C LEU A 284 2.31 -11.68 -5.81
N PRO A 285 2.92 -11.32 -4.69
CA PRO A 285 2.45 -10.20 -3.89
C PRO A 285 2.73 -8.87 -4.60
N THR A 286 1.71 -8.03 -4.77
CA THR A 286 1.83 -6.72 -5.41
C THR A 286 2.50 -5.68 -4.50
N THR A 287 2.34 -5.82 -3.18
CA THR A 287 2.87 -4.87 -2.20
C THR A 287 4.38 -4.67 -2.26
N PRO A 288 5.23 -5.73 -2.33
CA PRO A 288 6.68 -5.56 -2.51
C PRO A 288 7.05 -4.85 -3.81
N PHE A 289 6.32 -5.09 -4.91
CA PHE A 289 6.53 -4.39 -6.17
C PHE A 289 6.31 -2.88 -5.98
N VAL A 290 5.15 -2.50 -5.44
CA VAL A 290 4.79 -1.10 -5.22
C VAL A 290 5.79 -0.42 -4.30
N LEU A 291 6.16 -1.05 -3.19
CA LEU A 291 7.17 -0.52 -2.25
C LEU A 291 8.49 -0.23 -2.94
N CYS A 292 9.02 -1.22 -3.64
CA CYS A 292 10.30 -1.07 -4.35
C CYS A 292 10.21 -0.04 -5.47
N PHE A 293 9.08 0.06 -6.15
CA PHE A 293 8.82 1.10 -7.14
C PHE A 293 8.82 2.50 -6.50
N LEU A 294 8.12 2.70 -5.39
CA LEU A 294 8.04 4.01 -4.71
C LEU A 294 9.40 4.47 -4.16
N ILE A 295 10.18 3.54 -3.61
CA ILE A 295 11.46 3.86 -2.96
C ILE A 295 12.63 3.81 -3.96
N GLY A 296 12.43 3.25 -5.15
CA GLY A 296 13.51 2.93 -6.09
C GLY A 296 14.37 4.12 -6.49
N GLU A 297 13.76 5.25 -6.82
CA GLU A 297 14.48 6.48 -7.16
C GLU A 297 15.30 7.03 -5.98
N MET A 298 14.69 7.04 -4.79
CA MET A 298 15.37 7.44 -3.55
C MET A 298 16.54 6.50 -3.24
N LEU A 299 16.31 5.20 -3.37
CA LEU A 299 17.33 4.17 -3.15
C LEU A 299 18.54 4.39 -4.07
N GLU A 300 18.29 4.58 -5.36
CA GLU A 300 19.35 4.84 -6.33
C GLU A 300 20.11 6.12 -6.01
N THR A 301 19.39 7.21 -5.74
CA THR A 301 19.97 8.50 -5.44
C THR A 301 20.90 8.43 -4.23
N TYR A 302 20.44 7.85 -3.13
CA TYR A 302 21.27 7.75 -1.92
C TYR A 302 22.43 6.77 -2.08
N LEU A 303 22.22 5.65 -2.78
CA LEU A 303 23.28 4.69 -3.06
C LEU A 303 24.39 5.32 -3.91
N ARG A 304 24.03 5.99 -5.00
CA ARG A 304 25.01 6.68 -5.88
C ARG A 304 25.72 7.79 -5.16
N ARG A 305 25.04 8.67 -4.42
CA ARG A 305 25.66 9.72 -3.60
C ARG A 305 26.64 9.13 -2.60
N GLY A 306 26.26 8.04 -1.92
CA GLY A 306 27.14 7.33 -1.01
C GLY A 306 28.40 6.81 -1.70
N ILE A 307 28.27 6.16 -2.87
CA ILE A 307 29.43 5.65 -3.64
C ILE A 307 30.33 6.80 -4.11
N MET A 308 29.75 7.89 -4.60
CA MET A 308 30.51 9.07 -5.04
C MET A 308 31.29 9.73 -3.88
N GLN A 309 30.68 9.79 -2.69
CA GLN A 309 31.30 10.39 -1.52
C GLN A 309 32.46 9.55 -0.97
N TYR A 310 32.32 8.23 -0.96
CA TYR A 310 33.29 7.34 -0.32
C TYR A 310 34.26 6.65 -1.29
N LYS A 311 34.11 6.85 -2.59
CA LYS A 311 34.97 6.32 -3.69
C LYS A 311 35.21 4.79 -3.65
N SER A 312 34.72 4.08 -2.64
CA SER A 312 34.89 2.63 -2.49
C SER A 312 33.71 2.04 -1.73
N PHE A 313 33.24 0.89 -2.16
CA PHE A 313 32.18 0.16 -1.47
C PHE A 313 32.61 -0.29 -0.05
N GLY A 314 33.90 -0.63 0.12
CA GLY A 314 34.46 -0.99 1.42
C GLY A 314 34.42 0.14 2.47
N ALA A 315 34.41 1.40 2.04
CA ALA A 315 34.35 2.53 2.95
C ALA A 315 32.97 2.68 3.68
N PHE A 316 31.94 2.01 3.20
CA PHE A 316 30.66 1.94 3.92
C PHE A 316 30.80 1.16 5.22
N PHE A 317 31.64 0.11 5.25
CA PHE A 317 31.91 -0.72 6.44
C PHE A 317 32.81 -0.05 7.48
N ALA A 318 33.24 1.19 7.24
CA ALA A 318 33.88 2.04 8.24
C ALA A 318 32.86 2.84 9.08
N ARG A 319 31.57 2.64 8.88
CA ARG A 319 30.49 3.39 9.54
C ARG A 319 29.63 2.45 10.42
N PRO A 320 29.67 2.59 11.75
CA PRO A 320 28.99 1.67 12.66
C PRO A 320 27.47 1.64 12.46
N ILE A 321 26.85 2.76 12.10
CA ILE A 321 25.41 2.82 11.80
C ILE A 321 25.07 2.00 10.55
N PHE A 322 25.89 2.10 9.49
CA PHE A 322 25.69 1.29 8.28
C PHE A 322 25.85 -0.20 8.59
N ASP A 323 26.88 -0.58 9.33
CA ASP A 323 27.20 -1.96 9.66
C ASP A 323 26.06 -2.62 10.46
N VAL A 324 25.56 -1.94 11.49
CA VAL A 324 24.45 -2.43 12.28
C VAL A 324 23.23 -2.75 11.42
N PHE A 325 22.79 -1.79 10.59
CA PHE A 325 21.62 -2.02 9.74
C PHE A 325 21.88 -3.05 8.64
N PHE A 326 23.08 -3.09 8.06
CA PHE A 326 23.47 -4.04 7.04
C PHE A 326 23.45 -5.48 7.57
N PHE A 327 24.05 -5.72 8.74
CA PHE A 327 24.06 -7.05 9.35
C PHE A 327 22.67 -7.48 9.84
N ILE A 328 21.85 -6.55 10.35
CA ILE A 328 20.43 -6.84 10.66
C ILE A 328 19.70 -7.27 9.40
N ALA A 329 19.83 -6.54 8.29
CA ALA A 329 19.16 -6.86 7.03
C ALA A 329 19.57 -8.24 6.49
N ILE A 330 20.88 -8.54 6.49
CA ILE A 330 21.40 -9.86 6.09
C ILE A 330 20.90 -10.95 7.06
N GLY A 331 20.95 -10.71 8.36
CA GLY A 331 20.49 -11.67 9.36
C GLY A 331 19.02 -12.05 9.17
N VAL A 332 18.15 -11.06 8.95
CA VAL A 332 16.73 -11.29 8.66
C VAL A 332 16.56 -12.06 7.35
N LEU A 333 17.31 -11.71 6.31
CA LEU A 333 17.25 -12.40 5.01
C LEU A 333 17.65 -13.86 5.13
N VAL A 334 18.78 -14.15 5.78
CA VAL A 334 19.28 -15.50 6.01
C VAL A 334 18.32 -16.32 6.88
N TRP A 335 17.81 -15.71 7.95
CA TRP A 335 16.83 -16.36 8.83
C TRP A 335 15.57 -16.76 8.08
N THR A 336 15.03 -15.86 7.26
CA THR A 336 13.80 -16.10 6.50
C THR A 336 14.01 -17.15 5.41
N VAL A 337 15.13 -17.08 4.66
CA VAL A 337 15.48 -18.10 3.64
C VAL A 337 15.65 -19.47 4.29
N THR A 338 16.34 -19.55 5.41
CA THR A 338 16.55 -20.84 6.13
C THR A 338 15.24 -21.41 6.65
N LYS A 339 14.32 -20.56 7.13
CA LYS A 339 12.98 -20.96 7.57
C LYS A 339 12.15 -21.54 6.41
N GLU A 340 12.13 -20.87 5.26
CA GLU A 340 11.42 -21.36 4.07
C GLU A 340 12.02 -22.66 3.51
N LEU A 341 13.33 -22.76 3.46
CA LEU A 341 14.00 -24.00 3.03
C LEU A 341 13.67 -25.17 3.95
N LYS A 342 13.62 -24.95 5.27
CA LYS A 342 13.19 -25.96 6.24
C LYS A 342 11.73 -26.37 6.03
N ALA A 343 10.83 -25.41 5.82
CA ALA A 343 9.42 -25.67 5.54
C ALA A 343 9.22 -26.43 4.22
N TYR A 344 9.97 -26.09 3.18
CA TYR A 344 9.95 -26.80 1.90
C TYR A 344 10.44 -28.26 2.03
N LYS A 345 11.54 -28.45 2.75
CA LYS A 345 12.08 -29.82 3.02
C LYS A 345 11.07 -30.66 3.81
N ALA A 346 10.43 -30.09 4.84
CA ALA A 346 9.41 -30.79 5.62
C ALA A 346 8.18 -31.19 4.76
N LYS A 347 7.71 -30.31 3.88
CA LYS A 347 6.63 -30.65 2.94
C LYS A 347 7.02 -31.75 1.97
N LYS A 348 8.27 -31.77 1.50
CA LYS A 348 8.77 -32.83 0.57
C LYS A 348 8.96 -34.18 1.26
N GLN A 349 9.17 -34.21 2.57
CA GLN A 349 9.25 -35.45 3.34
C GLN A 349 7.89 -36.02 3.75
N ALA A 350 6.85 -35.17 3.73
CA ALA A 350 5.48 -35.56 4.08
C ALA A 350 4.61 -35.93 2.86
N ALA A 351 5.11 -35.70 1.63
CA ALA A 351 4.51 -36.13 0.37
C ALA A 351 5.23 -37.37 -0.20
#